data_1870faba9715ed4f07d0061fb7b4cc98
#
_entry.id   1870faba9715ed4f07d0061fb7b4cc98
#
_cell.length_a   1.000
_cell.length_b   1.000
_cell.length_c   1.000
_cell.angle_alpha   90.00
_cell.angle_beta   90.00
_cell.angle_gamma   90.00
#
_symmetry.space_group_name_H-M   'P 1'
#
loop_
_entity.id
_entity.type
_entity.pdbx_description
1 polymer ?
#
loop_
_entity_poly.entity_id
_entity_poly.type
_entity_poly.pdbx_seq_one_letter_code
_entity_poly.pdbx_strand_id
1 'polypeptide(L)'
;MATTVEGAREVAEAAEQARVASIVFCTLRFAPETAAWIAEHGATGGWFTAHAEWIGALWAPGAESEFGASPWRREKGGLWDVGPHALSVLIPVLGDVTALTAARGPAGTHHLVLNHASGASSTVTLTLAAPLAAAGVDIQLRGEHGIVGLPRWEGAVGAFGAAVDALIASVRTGEAHPCDVRFGLRLTELLADAEAQAGA
;
A
#
# COMPACT_ATOMS: atom_id res chain seq x y z
N MET A 1 -1.42 11.66 -2.07
CA MET A 1 -2.71 10.94 -2.18
C MET A 1 -3.76 11.78 -1.45
N ALA A 2 -4.96 11.95 -2.00
CA ALA A 2 -6.04 12.60 -1.30
C ALA A 2 -6.58 11.68 -0.18
N THR A 3 -7.21 12.28 0.83
CA THR A 3 -7.81 11.55 1.97
C THR A 3 -9.32 11.36 1.82
N THR A 4 -9.87 11.76 0.67
CA THR A 4 -11.27 11.53 0.28
C THR A 4 -11.33 10.98 -1.14
N VAL A 5 -12.37 10.20 -1.41
CA VAL A 5 -12.58 9.60 -2.74
C VAL A 5 -12.83 10.69 -3.79
N GLU A 6 -13.61 11.73 -3.44
CA GLU A 6 -13.88 12.88 -4.31
C GLU A 6 -12.59 13.58 -4.72
N GLY A 7 -11.75 13.94 -3.74
CA GLY A 7 -10.48 14.61 -4.02
C GLY A 7 -9.50 13.74 -4.83
N ALA A 8 -9.49 12.42 -4.60
CA ALA A 8 -8.68 11.51 -5.40
C ALA A 8 -9.19 11.42 -6.85
N ARG A 9 -10.50 11.43 -7.05
CA ARG A 9 -11.13 11.45 -8.38
C ARG A 9 -10.83 12.74 -9.12
N GLU A 10 -10.98 13.89 -8.47
CA GLU A 10 -10.63 15.20 -9.05
C GLU A 10 -9.17 15.25 -9.53
N VAL A 11 -8.23 14.72 -8.75
CA VAL A 11 -6.81 14.64 -9.13
C VAL A 11 -6.61 13.71 -10.33
N ALA A 12 -7.28 12.56 -10.35
CA ALA A 12 -7.17 11.62 -11.47
C ALA A 12 -7.74 12.21 -12.76
N GLU A 13 -8.91 12.84 -12.69
CA GLU A 13 -9.56 13.52 -13.84
C GLU A 13 -8.71 14.69 -14.35
N ALA A 14 -8.16 15.51 -13.44
CA ALA A 14 -7.31 16.63 -13.82
C ALA A 14 -6.03 16.17 -14.53
N ALA A 15 -5.40 15.10 -14.06
CA ALA A 15 -4.21 14.51 -14.69
C ALA A 15 -4.54 13.96 -16.08
N GLU A 16 -5.69 13.31 -16.24
CA GLU A 16 -6.17 12.77 -17.51
C GLU A 16 -6.47 13.90 -18.51
N GLN A 17 -7.22 14.93 -18.11
CA GLN A 17 -7.52 16.10 -18.94
C GLN A 17 -6.26 16.83 -19.38
N ALA A 18 -5.30 16.98 -18.50
CA ALA A 18 -4.01 17.61 -18.79
C ALA A 18 -3.05 16.69 -19.58
N ARG A 19 -3.37 15.40 -19.71
CA ARG A 19 -2.52 14.38 -20.34
C ARG A 19 -1.11 14.33 -19.75
N VAL A 20 -1.00 14.47 -18.44
CA VAL A 20 0.30 14.41 -17.73
C VAL A 20 0.54 13.02 -17.17
N ALA A 21 1.79 12.56 -17.23
CA ALA A 21 2.21 11.37 -16.51
C ALA A 21 2.16 11.61 -15.00
N SER A 22 1.85 10.58 -14.26
CA SER A 22 1.72 10.68 -12.81
C SER A 22 2.20 9.40 -12.12
N ILE A 23 2.67 9.53 -10.88
CA ILE A 23 3.03 8.41 -10.02
C ILE A 23 2.52 8.67 -8.61
N VAL A 24 1.94 7.65 -7.99
CA VAL A 24 1.66 7.61 -6.56
C VAL A 24 2.83 6.89 -5.88
N PHE A 25 3.58 7.61 -5.05
CA PHE A 25 4.74 7.06 -4.38
C PHE A 25 4.34 6.17 -3.22
N CYS A 26 4.39 4.86 -3.44
CA CYS A 26 4.32 3.82 -2.41
C CYS A 26 5.71 3.17 -2.31
N THR A 27 6.42 3.39 -1.21
CA THR A 27 7.85 3.03 -1.06
C THR A 27 8.16 1.60 -1.51
N LEU A 28 7.39 0.61 -1.03
CA LEU A 28 7.60 -0.80 -1.38
C LEU A 28 7.41 -1.07 -2.89
N ARG A 29 6.59 -0.30 -3.57
CA ARG A 29 6.34 -0.46 -5.01
C ARG A 29 7.56 -0.09 -5.86
N PHE A 30 8.44 0.77 -5.33
CA PHE A 30 9.59 1.33 -6.07
C PHE A 30 10.95 0.92 -5.51
N ALA A 31 11.02 0.33 -4.31
CA ALA A 31 12.26 -0.26 -3.84
C ALA A 31 12.67 -1.42 -4.78
N PRO A 32 13.89 -1.45 -5.31
CA PRO A 32 14.27 -2.37 -6.39
C PRO A 32 14.00 -3.84 -6.07
N GLU A 33 14.30 -4.25 -4.83
CA GLU A 33 14.14 -5.64 -4.39
C GLU A 33 12.67 -6.03 -4.35
N THR A 34 11.81 -5.16 -3.81
CA THR A 34 10.37 -5.41 -3.73
C THR A 34 9.69 -5.26 -5.08
N ALA A 35 10.13 -4.33 -5.93
CA ALA A 35 9.61 -4.18 -7.29
C ALA A 35 9.89 -5.44 -8.13
N ALA A 36 11.10 -6.00 -8.06
CA ALA A 36 11.45 -7.26 -8.72
C ALA A 36 10.62 -8.43 -8.18
N TRP A 37 10.46 -8.54 -6.86
CA TRP A 37 9.66 -9.54 -6.20
C TRP A 37 8.18 -9.47 -6.63
N ILE A 38 7.60 -8.27 -6.69
CA ILE A 38 6.23 -8.04 -7.15
C ILE A 38 6.06 -8.49 -8.61
N ALA A 39 7.01 -8.14 -9.48
CA ALA A 39 6.97 -8.54 -10.89
C ALA A 39 7.05 -10.05 -11.07
N GLU A 40 7.97 -10.72 -10.35
CA GLU A 40 8.14 -12.16 -10.38
C GLU A 40 6.87 -12.89 -9.92
N HIS A 41 6.36 -12.55 -8.74
CA HIS A 41 5.25 -13.28 -8.14
C HIS A 41 3.88 -12.88 -8.72
N GLY A 42 3.75 -11.69 -9.29
CA GLY A 42 2.59 -11.33 -10.09
C GLY A 42 2.51 -12.11 -11.40
N ALA A 43 3.66 -12.40 -12.04
CA ALA A 43 3.72 -13.24 -13.25
C ALA A 43 3.56 -14.74 -12.96
N THR A 44 4.03 -15.21 -11.79
CA THR A 44 3.97 -16.64 -11.42
C THR A 44 2.53 -17.12 -11.20
N GLY A 45 1.71 -16.35 -10.48
CA GLY A 45 0.34 -16.75 -10.12
C GLY A 45 0.28 -17.96 -9.17
N GLY A 46 -0.88 -18.61 -9.08
CA GLY A 46 -1.06 -19.81 -8.24
C GLY A 46 -1.10 -19.52 -6.73
N TRP A 47 -1.20 -18.25 -6.34
CA TRP A 47 -1.34 -17.83 -4.94
C TRP A 47 -2.80 -17.95 -4.51
N PHE A 48 -3.07 -18.58 -3.35
CA PHE A 48 -4.42 -18.66 -2.80
C PHE A 48 -4.63 -17.75 -1.60
N THR A 49 -3.56 -17.36 -0.88
CA THR A 49 -3.68 -16.41 0.23
C THR A 49 -2.39 -15.62 0.44
N ALA A 50 -2.54 -14.45 1.07
CA ALA A 50 -1.44 -13.65 1.56
C ALA A 50 -1.72 -13.10 2.96
N HIS A 51 -0.66 -12.76 3.67
CA HIS A 51 -0.70 -12.02 4.91
C HIS A 51 0.24 -10.82 4.80
N ALA A 52 -0.23 -9.64 5.18
CA ALA A 52 0.56 -8.42 5.21
C ALA A 52 0.44 -7.76 6.58
N GLU A 53 1.56 -7.43 7.18
CA GLU A 53 1.64 -6.66 8.42
C GLU A 53 2.48 -5.40 8.21
N TRP A 54 1.95 -4.26 8.65
CA TRP A 54 2.73 -3.06 8.85
C TRP A 54 2.47 -2.53 10.26
N ILE A 55 3.32 -2.91 11.15
CA ILE A 55 3.23 -2.60 12.58
C ILE A 55 4.26 -1.51 12.88
N GLY A 56 3.81 -0.27 12.79
CA GLY A 56 4.65 0.90 13.06
C GLY A 56 4.62 1.31 14.52
N ALA A 57 5.72 1.88 15.02
CA ALA A 57 5.88 2.37 16.38
C ALA A 57 6.12 3.89 16.42
N LEU A 58 5.37 4.64 15.60
CA LEU A 58 5.61 6.07 15.34
C LEU A 58 5.51 6.93 16.61
N TRP A 59 4.69 6.52 17.56
CA TRP A 59 4.46 7.25 18.82
C TRP A 59 4.92 6.48 20.07
N ALA A 60 5.70 5.42 19.89
CA ALA A 60 6.25 4.68 21.02
C ALA A 60 7.25 5.54 21.82
N PRO A 61 7.35 5.38 23.13
CA PRO A 61 8.41 6.01 23.91
C PRO A 61 9.79 5.66 23.34
N GLY A 62 10.60 6.68 23.07
CA GLY A 62 11.91 6.53 22.44
C GLY A 62 11.88 6.40 20.91
N ALA A 63 10.73 6.48 20.26
CA ALA A 63 10.65 6.62 18.81
C ALA A 63 11.04 8.04 18.40
N GLU A 64 12.17 8.18 17.73
CA GLU A 64 12.61 9.45 17.14
C GLU A 64 12.11 9.48 15.69
N SER A 65 10.96 10.12 15.45
CA SER A 65 10.41 10.26 14.10
C SER A 65 9.86 11.66 13.87
N GLU A 66 10.36 12.33 12.85
CA GLU A 66 9.84 13.61 12.37
C GLU A 66 8.35 13.54 11.99
N PHE A 67 7.89 12.35 11.58
CA PHE A 67 6.50 12.10 11.19
C PHE A 67 5.53 12.02 12.37
N GLY A 68 6.01 11.80 13.59
CA GLY A 68 5.19 11.69 14.81
C GLY A 68 4.43 12.98 15.16
N ALA A 69 4.91 14.14 14.71
CA ALA A 69 4.28 15.44 14.89
C ALA A 69 3.13 15.73 13.89
N SER A 70 2.97 14.92 12.85
CA SER A 70 1.99 15.14 11.80
C SER A 70 0.54 15.02 12.31
N PRO A 71 -0.29 16.10 12.27
CA PRO A 71 -1.67 16.05 12.74
C PRO A 71 -2.51 15.02 11.97
N TRP A 72 -2.32 14.97 10.68
CA TRP A 72 -3.05 14.07 9.80
C TRP A 72 -2.80 12.58 10.12
N ARG A 73 -1.54 12.22 10.45
CA ARG A 73 -1.23 10.84 10.84
C ARG A 73 -1.89 10.45 12.16
N ARG A 74 -2.04 11.40 13.07
CA ARG A 74 -2.75 11.18 14.32
C ARG A 74 -4.25 10.97 14.11
N GLU A 75 -4.83 11.73 13.17
CA GLU A 75 -6.25 11.64 12.81
C GLU A 75 -6.54 10.36 12.02
N LYS A 76 -5.78 10.09 10.97
CA LYS A 76 -6.03 9.03 9.99
C LYS A 76 -5.38 7.68 10.34
N GLY A 77 -4.34 7.68 11.16
CA GLY A 77 -3.68 6.47 11.67
C GLY A 77 -3.04 5.59 10.63
N GLY A 78 -2.77 4.34 11.01
CA GLY A 78 -2.07 3.36 10.18
C GLY A 78 -2.82 2.97 8.91
N LEU A 79 -4.14 2.97 8.94
CA LEU A 79 -4.94 2.65 7.75
C LEU A 79 -4.57 3.53 6.56
N TRP A 80 -4.51 4.84 6.74
CA TRP A 80 -4.24 5.79 5.68
C TRP A 80 -2.76 6.05 5.41
N ASP A 81 -1.89 5.87 6.41
CA ASP A 81 -0.45 6.11 6.25
C ASP A 81 0.25 4.91 5.61
N VAL A 82 0.03 3.71 6.13
CA VAL A 82 0.74 2.52 5.69
C VAL A 82 -0.10 1.51 4.90
N GLY A 83 -1.42 1.62 4.92
CA GLY A 83 -2.33 0.81 4.12
C GLY A 83 -2.06 0.90 2.61
N PRO A 84 -1.84 2.10 2.02
CA PRO A 84 -1.46 2.22 0.61
C PRO A 84 -0.22 1.41 0.24
N HIS A 85 0.77 1.36 1.12
CA HIS A 85 2.01 0.61 0.87
C HIS A 85 1.76 -0.90 0.81
N ALA A 86 0.98 -1.45 1.76
CA ALA A 86 0.62 -2.88 1.77
C ALA A 86 -0.23 -3.25 0.54
N LEU A 87 -1.27 -2.47 0.25
CA LEU A 87 -2.15 -2.70 -0.90
C LEU A 87 -1.40 -2.57 -2.23
N SER A 88 -0.42 -1.67 -2.33
CA SER A 88 0.40 -1.50 -3.53
C SER A 88 1.29 -2.71 -3.86
N VAL A 89 1.50 -3.61 -2.91
CA VAL A 89 2.18 -4.89 -3.10
C VAL A 89 1.18 -6.00 -3.40
N LEU A 90 0.09 -6.10 -2.65
CA LEU A 90 -0.87 -7.19 -2.77
C LEU A 90 -1.66 -7.15 -4.08
N ILE A 91 -2.12 -5.98 -4.51
CA ILE A 91 -2.96 -5.84 -5.70
C ILE A 91 -2.25 -6.31 -6.99
N PRO A 92 -1.02 -5.92 -7.31
CA PRO A 92 -0.35 -6.39 -8.51
C PRO A 92 0.01 -7.88 -8.50
N VAL A 93 0.08 -8.51 -7.32
CA VAL A 93 0.38 -9.95 -7.19
C VAL A 93 -0.88 -10.80 -7.20
N LEU A 94 -1.95 -10.36 -6.52
CA LEU A 94 -3.17 -11.14 -6.32
C LEU A 94 -4.36 -10.68 -7.18
N GLY A 95 -4.20 -9.59 -7.91
CA GLY A 95 -5.30 -8.94 -8.63
C GLY A 95 -6.05 -7.90 -7.78
N ASP A 96 -6.94 -7.13 -8.43
CA ASP A 96 -7.71 -6.09 -7.74
C ASP A 96 -8.60 -6.67 -6.64
N VAL A 97 -8.94 -5.85 -5.65
CA VAL A 97 -9.80 -6.23 -4.53
C VAL A 97 -11.26 -6.19 -4.97
N THR A 98 -11.95 -7.31 -4.86
CA THR A 98 -13.37 -7.47 -5.24
C THR A 98 -14.32 -7.36 -4.05
N ALA A 99 -13.84 -7.66 -2.85
CA ALA A 99 -14.58 -7.48 -1.60
C ALA A 99 -13.61 -7.21 -0.45
N LEU A 100 -14.07 -6.44 0.53
CA LEU A 100 -13.30 -6.04 1.69
C LEU A 100 -14.17 -6.13 2.94
N THR A 101 -13.58 -6.60 4.04
CA THR A 101 -14.12 -6.49 5.39
C THR A 101 -13.04 -5.92 6.30
N ALA A 102 -13.43 -4.98 7.16
CA ALA A 102 -12.51 -4.30 8.06
C ALA A 102 -13.02 -4.29 9.51
N ALA A 103 -12.08 -4.36 10.45
CA ALA A 103 -12.34 -4.25 11.88
C ALA A 103 -11.23 -3.45 12.56
N ARG A 104 -11.56 -2.80 13.68
CA ARG A 104 -10.61 -2.13 14.55
C ARG A 104 -10.19 -3.01 15.71
N GLY A 105 -8.92 -2.91 16.07
CA GLY A 105 -8.32 -3.51 17.24
C GLY A 105 -7.73 -2.45 18.20
N PRO A 106 -7.08 -2.88 19.26
CA PRO A 106 -6.37 -2.00 20.20
C PRO A 106 -5.21 -1.27 19.51
N ALA A 107 -4.71 -0.21 20.13
CA ALA A 107 -3.60 0.62 19.64
C ALA A 107 -3.81 1.16 18.21
N GLY A 108 -5.05 1.51 17.85
CA GLY A 108 -5.39 2.01 16.52
C GLY A 108 -5.14 1.01 15.39
N THR A 109 -5.10 -0.29 15.71
CA THR A 109 -4.91 -1.35 14.72
C THR A 109 -6.14 -1.47 13.82
N HIS A 110 -5.90 -1.65 12.53
CA HIS A 110 -6.91 -2.04 11.56
C HIS A 110 -6.58 -3.42 11.01
N HIS A 111 -7.58 -4.27 10.95
CA HIS A 111 -7.52 -5.60 10.33
C HIS A 111 -8.42 -5.61 9.11
N LEU A 112 -7.86 -5.98 7.96
CA LEU A 112 -8.61 -6.10 6.71
C LEU A 112 -8.58 -7.56 6.26
N VAL A 113 -9.69 -8.02 5.71
CA VAL A 113 -9.80 -9.27 4.95
C VAL A 113 -10.21 -8.88 3.54
N LEU A 114 -9.41 -9.26 2.55
CA LEU A 114 -9.60 -8.88 1.16
C LEU A 114 -9.81 -10.13 0.30
N ASN A 115 -10.76 -10.07 -0.61
CA ASN A 115 -10.89 -11.03 -1.71
C ASN A 115 -10.36 -10.38 -2.99
N HIS A 116 -9.61 -11.14 -3.78
CA HIS A 116 -8.96 -10.65 -4.99
C HIS A 116 -9.56 -11.22 -6.26
N ALA A 117 -9.40 -10.51 -7.37
CA ALA A 117 -9.91 -10.92 -8.68
C ALA A 117 -9.34 -12.26 -9.17
N SER A 118 -8.17 -12.69 -8.70
CA SER A 118 -7.59 -14.01 -8.98
C SER A 118 -8.32 -15.16 -8.25
N GLY A 119 -9.22 -14.85 -7.31
CA GLY A 119 -9.82 -15.81 -6.38
C GLY A 119 -9.02 -16.01 -5.09
N ALA A 120 -7.84 -15.41 -4.97
CA ALA A 120 -7.07 -15.41 -3.72
C ALA A 120 -7.73 -14.53 -2.66
N SER A 121 -7.36 -14.76 -1.39
CA SER A 121 -7.70 -13.85 -0.28
C SER A 121 -6.44 -13.33 0.39
N SER A 122 -6.55 -12.19 1.08
CA SER A 122 -5.45 -11.72 1.92
C SER A 122 -5.95 -11.12 3.23
N THR A 123 -5.08 -11.11 4.24
CA THR A 123 -5.29 -10.38 5.49
C THR A 123 -4.25 -9.29 5.63
N VAL A 124 -4.67 -8.14 6.14
CA VAL A 124 -3.77 -7.00 6.35
C VAL A 124 -3.94 -6.46 7.76
N THR A 125 -2.85 -6.29 8.48
CA THR A 125 -2.82 -5.70 9.83
C THR A 125 -1.97 -4.44 9.83
N LEU A 126 -2.57 -3.31 10.21
CA LEU A 126 -1.97 -1.98 10.11
C LEU A 126 -2.09 -1.24 11.44
N THR A 127 -0.99 -0.71 11.94
CA THR A 127 -0.97 0.28 13.03
C THR A 127 0.29 1.14 12.97
N LEU A 128 0.26 2.29 13.62
CA LEU A 128 1.43 3.17 13.87
C LEU A 128 1.71 3.33 15.37
N ALA A 129 0.94 2.68 16.23
CA ALA A 129 0.96 2.89 17.68
C ALA A 129 1.46 1.67 18.47
N ALA A 130 2.19 0.77 17.81
CA ALA A 130 2.78 -0.39 18.49
C ALA A 130 3.97 -0.01 19.36
N PRO A 131 4.31 -0.80 20.38
CA PRO A 131 5.61 -0.71 21.06
C PRO A 131 6.77 -1.00 20.08
N LEU A 132 7.94 -0.38 20.30
CA LEU A 132 9.12 -0.60 19.45
C LEU A 132 9.48 -2.09 19.26
N ALA A 133 9.35 -2.89 20.32
CA ALA A 133 9.67 -4.32 20.27
C ALA A 133 8.71 -5.14 19.40
N ALA A 134 7.54 -4.59 19.04
CA ALA A 134 6.55 -5.25 18.20
C ALA A 134 6.51 -4.68 16.78
N ALA A 135 7.34 -3.66 16.48
CA ALA A 135 7.34 -3.00 15.18
C ALA A 135 7.98 -3.89 14.10
N GLY A 136 7.40 -3.87 12.92
CA GLY A 136 7.91 -4.61 11.78
C GLY A 136 7.02 -4.46 10.55
N VAL A 137 7.56 -4.85 9.40
CA VAL A 137 6.85 -4.96 8.14
C VAL A 137 7.11 -6.35 7.60
N ASP A 138 6.05 -7.10 7.33
CA ASP A 138 6.13 -8.43 6.69
C ASP A 138 4.98 -8.59 5.70
N ILE A 139 5.27 -9.23 4.56
CA ILE A 139 4.28 -9.67 3.60
C ILE A 139 4.66 -11.08 3.16
N GLN A 140 3.73 -12.00 3.25
CA GLN A 140 3.94 -13.40 2.96
C GLN A 140 2.85 -13.90 2.00
N LEU A 141 3.25 -14.55 0.92
CA LEU A 141 2.37 -15.24 -0.02
C LEU A 141 2.37 -16.74 0.27
N ARG A 142 1.25 -17.40 0.06
CA ARG A 142 1.10 -18.87 0.12
C ARG A 142 0.33 -19.36 -1.09
N GLY A 143 0.88 -20.35 -1.75
CA GLY A 143 0.32 -20.88 -2.99
C GLY A 143 0.92 -22.21 -3.41
N GLU A 144 0.71 -22.59 -4.65
CA GLU A 144 1.23 -23.84 -5.23
C GLU A 144 2.76 -23.94 -5.18
N HIS A 145 3.44 -22.78 -5.10
CA HIS A 145 4.90 -22.69 -5.03
C HIS A 145 5.43 -22.61 -3.58
N GLY A 146 4.58 -22.87 -2.58
CA GLY A 146 4.95 -22.86 -1.17
C GLY A 146 4.73 -21.50 -0.50
N ILE A 147 5.69 -21.09 0.32
CA ILE A 147 5.63 -19.85 1.10
C ILE A 147 6.74 -18.93 0.63
N VAL A 148 6.38 -17.68 0.28
CA VAL A 148 7.32 -16.66 -0.16
C VAL A 148 7.11 -15.39 0.65
N GLY A 149 8.17 -14.89 1.26
CA GLY A 149 8.17 -13.65 2.04
C GLY A 149 8.70 -12.46 1.25
N LEU A 150 8.27 -11.27 1.64
CA LEU A 150 8.79 -10.02 1.09
C LEU A 150 10.29 -9.90 1.40
N PRO A 151 11.15 -9.55 0.42
CA PRO A 151 12.57 -9.36 0.66
C PRO A 151 12.81 -8.14 1.56
N ARG A 152 13.96 -8.11 2.22
CA ARG A 152 14.43 -6.88 2.87
C ARG A 152 14.67 -5.81 1.81
N TRP A 153 14.36 -4.58 2.13
CA TRP A 153 14.50 -3.43 1.23
C TRP A 153 15.32 -2.31 1.89
N GLU A 154 16.06 -1.58 1.05
CA GLU A 154 17.00 -0.55 1.50
C GLU A 154 16.37 0.84 1.54
N GLY A 155 15.49 1.12 2.50
CA GLY A 155 15.02 2.47 2.81
C GLY A 155 14.30 3.22 1.69
N ALA A 156 13.79 4.41 2.03
CA ALA A 156 12.92 5.19 1.13
C ALA A 156 13.66 5.98 0.05
N VAL A 157 14.94 6.30 0.24
CA VAL A 157 15.67 7.22 -0.67
C VAL A 157 15.88 6.58 -2.05
N GLY A 158 16.35 5.33 -2.10
CA GLY A 158 16.51 4.60 -3.36
C GLY A 158 15.18 4.38 -4.08
N ALA A 159 14.14 4.02 -3.33
CA ALA A 159 12.80 3.86 -3.86
C ALA A 159 12.25 5.17 -4.46
N PHE A 160 12.52 6.32 -3.83
CA PHE A 160 12.11 7.62 -4.38
C PHE A 160 12.82 7.95 -5.69
N GLY A 161 14.13 7.69 -5.78
CA GLY A 161 14.87 7.81 -7.04
C GLY A 161 14.26 6.97 -8.16
N ALA A 162 13.98 5.69 -7.89
CA ALA A 162 13.35 4.79 -8.84
C ALA A 162 11.94 5.27 -9.28
N ALA A 163 11.16 5.86 -8.37
CA ALA A 163 9.86 6.45 -8.71
C ALA A 163 10.00 7.65 -9.65
N VAL A 164 11.00 8.51 -9.44
CA VAL A 164 11.30 9.64 -10.33
C VAL A 164 11.72 9.14 -11.72
N ASP A 165 12.58 8.13 -11.78
CA ASP A 165 13.01 7.54 -13.06
C ASP A 165 11.82 6.91 -13.81
N ALA A 166 10.92 6.22 -13.10
CA ALA A 166 9.70 5.66 -13.67
C ALA A 166 8.75 6.75 -14.20
N LEU A 167 8.62 7.89 -13.49
CA LEU A 167 7.85 9.02 -13.97
C LEU A 167 8.45 9.61 -15.25
N ILE A 168 9.77 9.80 -15.29
CA ILE A 168 10.48 10.30 -16.48
C ILE A 168 10.29 9.31 -17.65
N ALA A 169 10.36 8.02 -17.40
CA ALA A 169 10.11 7.00 -18.42
C ALA A 169 8.68 7.11 -18.97
N SER A 170 7.67 7.23 -18.13
CA SER A 170 6.27 7.43 -18.53
C SER A 170 6.08 8.70 -19.37
N VAL A 171 6.75 9.80 -19.04
CA VAL A 171 6.73 11.03 -19.85
C VAL A 171 7.33 10.79 -21.24
N ARG A 172 8.43 10.04 -21.33
CA ARG A 172 9.15 9.79 -22.59
C ARG A 172 8.41 8.82 -23.51
N THR A 173 7.79 7.79 -22.95
CA THR A 173 7.11 6.75 -23.72
C THR A 173 5.65 7.09 -24.02
N GLY A 174 5.04 7.98 -23.23
CA GLY A 174 3.59 8.22 -23.26
C GLY A 174 2.77 7.10 -22.60
N GLU A 175 3.41 6.09 -22.01
CA GLU A 175 2.75 4.99 -21.33
C GLU A 175 2.53 5.31 -19.85
N ALA A 176 1.30 5.13 -19.36
CA ALA A 176 0.97 5.35 -17.95
C ALA A 176 1.64 4.27 -17.08
N HIS A 177 2.23 4.69 -15.97
CA HIS A 177 2.78 3.74 -14.99
C HIS A 177 1.63 3.03 -14.24
N PRO A 178 1.75 1.71 -13.94
CA PRO A 178 0.70 0.98 -13.20
C PRO A 178 0.41 1.51 -11.79
N CYS A 179 1.29 2.34 -11.23
CA CYS A 179 1.10 3.02 -9.94
C CYS A 179 0.86 4.54 -10.15
N ASP A 180 -0.02 4.89 -11.07
CA ASP A 180 -0.42 6.26 -11.41
C ASP A 180 -1.53 6.78 -10.46
N VAL A 181 -2.08 7.94 -10.77
CA VAL A 181 -3.17 8.55 -9.98
C VAL A 181 -4.46 7.74 -10.01
N ARG A 182 -4.73 6.92 -11.04
CA ARG A 182 -5.91 6.03 -11.08
C ARG A 182 -5.75 4.90 -10.07
N PHE A 183 -4.55 4.34 -9.99
CA PHE A 183 -4.23 3.40 -8.93
C PHE A 183 -4.34 4.06 -7.55
N GLY A 184 -3.89 5.31 -7.41
CA GLY A 184 -4.06 6.11 -6.20
C GLY A 184 -5.52 6.32 -5.81
N LEU A 185 -6.40 6.59 -6.79
CA LEU A 185 -7.86 6.66 -6.58
C LEU A 185 -8.38 5.31 -6.07
N ARG A 186 -8.00 4.22 -6.73
CA ARG A 186 -8.42 2.87 -6.29
C ARG A 186 -8.01 2.55 -4.86
N LEU A 187 -6.77 2.88 -4.46
CA LEU A 187 -6.33 2.74 -3.07
C LEU A 187 -7.19 3.58 -2.12
N THR A 188 -7.50 4.82 -2.51
CA THR A 188 -8.32 5.72 -1.69
C THR A 188 -9.74 5.18 -1.50
N GLU A 189 -10.35 4.59 -2.53
CA GLU A 189 -11.66 3.93 -2.44
C GLU A 189 -11.65 2.78 -1.45
N LEU A 190 -10.65 1.91 -1.51
CA LEU A 190 -10.50 0.76 -0.60
C LEU A 190 -10.29 1.20 0.85
N LEU A 191 -9.47 2.23 1.07
CA LEU A 191 -9.21 2.75 2.41
C LEU A 191 -10.43 3.45 3.01
N ALA A 192 -11.20 4.18 2.19
CA ALA A 192 -12.44 4.83 2.63
C ALA A 192 -13.51 3.78 3.00
N ASP A 193 -13.64 2.71 2.20
CA ASP A 193 -14.54 1.60 2.53
C ASP A 193 -14.11 0.90 3.83
N ALA A 194 -12.81 0.61 4.00
CA ALA A 194 -12.27 0.04 5.22
C ALA A 194 -12.50 0.93 6.44
N GLU A 195 -12.32 2.26 6.31
CA GLU A 195 -12.56 3.23 7.38
C GLU A 195 -14.04 3.24 7.79
N ALA A 196 -14.94 3.23 6.81
CA ALA A 196 -16.39 3.20 7.06
C ALA A 196 -16.83 1.93 7.80
N GLN A 197 -16.34 0.76 7.39
CA GLN A 197 -16.66 -0.52 8.05
C GLN A 197 -16.06 -0.63 9.45
N ALA A 198 -14.82 -0.16 9.64
CA ALA A 198 -14.12 -0.21 10.92
C ALA A 198 -14.62 0.84 11.92
N GLY A 199 -15.34 1.87 11.48
CA GLY A 199 -15.94 2.92 12.31
C GLY A 199 -17.37 2.62 12.74
N ALA A 200 -18.00 1.62 12.14
CA ALA A 200 -19.34 1.14 12.49
C ALA A 200 -19.27 0.15 13.65
#